data_58e59ff1027a4d9ce61dd94d3e111aae
#
_entry.id   58e59ff1027a4d9ce61dd94d3e111aae
#
_cell.length_a   1.000
_cell.length_b   1.000
_cell.length_c   1.000
_cell.angle_alpha   90.00
_cell.angle_beta   90.00
_cell.angle_gamma   90.00
#
_symmetry.space_group_name_H-M   'P 1'
#
loop_
_entity.id
_entity.type
_entity.pdbx_description
1 polymer ?
#
loop_
_entity_poly.entity_id
_entity_poly.type
_entity_poly.pdbx_seq_one_letter_code
_entity_poly.pdbx_strand_id
1 'polypeptide(L)'
;MQIVIDANTILSGLFFPGNERRLLVASLRGDLTLVYAEDVVDEVYAVIERAFHDHPDLEEALARLESVLAAGVLVERRRYLNAIPRWSEQLRDPEDAPVVACADASGADGVVTGDRDILESRGLEGIPRYRTRELLKLLGLARK
;
A
#
# COMPACT_ATOMS: atom_id res chain seq x y z
N MET A 1 8.70 2.17 -11.87
CA MET A 1 7.27 2.13 -11.54
C MET A 1 7.07 2.50 -10.08
N GLN A 2 6.22 3.47 -9.82
CA GLN A 2 5.88 3.93 -8.46
C GLN A 2 4.44 3.52 -8.15
N ILE A 3 4.25 2.75 -7.09
CA ILE A 3 2.95 2.18 -6.73
C ILE A 3 2.61 2.50 -5.28
N VAL A 4 1.45 3.11 -5.06
CA VAL A 4 0.91 3.33 -3.71
C VAL A 4 0.38 2.02 -3.16
N ILE A 5 0.70 1.71 -1.91
CA ILE A 5 0.30 0.46 -1.25
C ILE A 5 -0.59 0.77 -0.05
N ASP A 6 -1.62 -0.05 0.18
CA ASP A 6 -2.51 0.11 1.33
C ASP A 6 -1.98 -0.60 2.59
N ALA A 7 -2.58 -0.28 3.73
CA ALA A 7 -2.13 -0.79 5.03
C ALA A 7 -2.28 -2.30 5.14
N ASN A 8 -3.37 -2.88 4.68
CA ASN A 8 -3.60 -4.32 4.80
C ASN A 8 -2.61 -5.13 3.98
N THR A 9 -2.24 -4.65 2.81
CA THR A 9 -1.23 -5.31 1.97
C THR A 9 0.14 -5.26 2.66
N ILE A 10 0.51 -4.13 3.26
CA ILE A 10 1.75 -4.02 4.04
C ILE A 10 1.73 -5.02 5.20
N LEU A 11 0.68 -5.00 6.02
CA LEU A 11 0.56 -5.87 7.19
C LEU A 11 0.64 -7.34 6.81
N SER A 12 -0.03 -7.73 5.75
CA SER A 12 0.04 -9.11 5.25
C SER A 12 1.47 -9.52 4.90
N GLY A 13 2.20 -8.66 4.23
CA GLY A 13 3.60 -8.93 3.86
C GLY A 13 4.57 -8.92 5.03
N LEU A 14 4.27 -8.14 6.08
CA LEU A 14 5.11 -8.09 7.28
C LEU A 14 5.00 -9.35 8.12
N PHE A 15 3.80 -9.89 8.29
CA PHE A 15 3.53 -10.96 9.25
C PHE A 15 3.33 -12.34 8.64
N PHE A 16 3.02 -12.41 7.34
CA PHE A 16 2.69 -13.69 6.71
C PHE A 16 3.48 -13.89 5.42
N PRO A 17 3.93 -15.11 5.14
CA PRO A 17 4.55 -15.43 3.85
C PRO A 17 3.49 -15.41 2.75
N GLY A 18 3.89 -15.09 1.53
CA GLY A 18 3.00 -15.08 0.38
C GLY A 18 3.34 -13.97 -0.61
N ASN A 19 2.40 -13.64 -1.47
CA ASN A 19 2.60 -12.67 -2.53
C ASN A 19 2.89 -11.26 -1.99
N GLU A 20 2.25 -10.86 -0.90
CA GLU A 20 2.44 -9.53 -0.32
C GLU A 20 3.87 -9.39 0.21
N ARG A 21 4.40 -10.42 0.85
CA ARG A 21 5.81 -10.42 1.27
C ARG A 21 6.75 -10.36 0.07
N ARG A 22 6.44 -11.09 -0.98
CA ARG A 22 7.24 -11.07 -2.22
C ARG A 22 7.25 -9.68 -2.84
N LEU A 23 6.14 -8.96 -2.77
CA LEU A 23 6.07 -7.58 -3.24
C LEU A 23 6.96 -6.67 -2.41
N LEU A 24 6.93 -6.81 -1.08
CA LEU A 24 7.82 -6.04 -0.20
C LEU A 24 9.29 -6.33 -0.50
N VAL A 25 9.64 -7.60 -0.71
CA VAL A 25 11.01 -7.98 -1.10
C VAL A 25 11.39 -7.38 -2.44
N ALA A 26 10.48 -7.37 -3.42
CA ALA A 26 10.71 -6.75 -4.72
C ALA A 26 11.04 -5.26 -4.59
N SER A 27 10.37 -4.55 -3.67
CA SER A 27 10.66 -3.14 -3.42
C SER A 27 12.06 -2.94 -2.81
N LEU A 28 12.51 -3.87 -1.97
CA LEU A 28 13.85 -3.82 -1.40
C LEU A 28 14.93 -4.07 -2.46
N ARG A 29 14.61 -4.83 -3.50
CA ARG A 29 15.51 -5.10 -4.61
C ARG A 29 15.53 -4.00 -5.66
N GLY A 30 14.62 -3.04 -5.57
CA GLY A 30 14.50 -1.98 -6.56
C GLY A 30 13.71 -2.35 -7.80
N ASP A 31 12.95 -3.45 -7.78
CA ASP A 31 12.09 -3.85 -8.90
C ASP A 31 10.91 -2.90 -9.11
N LEU A 32 10.51 -2.22 -8.06
CA LEU A 32 9.54 -1.13 -8.07
C LEU A 32 9.80 -0.22 -6.87
N THR A 33 9.21 0.95 -6.89
CA THR A 33 9.20 1.86 -5.75
C THR A 33 7.82 1.87 -5.12
N LEU A 34 7.72 1.48 -3.85
CA LEU A 34 6.46 1.60 -3.12
C LEU A 34 6.33 3.02 -2.57
N VAL A 35 5.13 3.55 -2.68
CA VAL A 35 4.78 4.90 -2.22
C VAL A 35 3.83 4.76 -1.04
N TYR A 36 4.17 5.41 0.06
CA TYR A 36 3.45 5.28 1.33
C TYR A 36 2.78 6.60 1.69
N ALA A 37 1.46 6.62 1.75
CA ALA A 37 0.73 7.74 2.31
C ALA A 37 0.98 7.79 3.83
N GLU A 38 1.14 8.97 4.39
CA GLU A 38 1.33 9.13 5.83
C GLU A 38 0.23 8.44 6.64
N ASP A 39 -1.04 8.59 6.22
CA ASP A 39 -2.17 7.93 6.88
C ASP A 39 -2.07 6.42 6.88
N VAL A 40 -1.52 5.84 5.82
CA VAL A 40 -1.31 4.40 5.71
C VAL A 40 -0.24 3.93 6.70
N VAL A 41 0.86 4.67 6.81
CA VAL A 41 1.93 4.34 7.76
C VAL A 41 1.41 4.41 9.20
N ASP A 42 0.65 5.46 9.53
CA ASP A 42 0.04 5.60 10.84
C ASP A 42 -0.89 4.43 11.16
N GLU A 43 -1.70 4.02 10.19
CA GLU A 43 -2.61 2.88 10.36
C GLU A 43 -1.85 1.57 10.57
N VAL A 44 -0.78 1.35 9.82
CA VAL A 44 0.04 0.14 9.99
C VAL A 44 0.58 0.04 11.42
N TYR A 45 1.16 1.11 11.95
CA TYR A 45 1.66 1.12 13.33
C TYR A 45 0.53 0.93 14.34
N ALA A 46 -0.61 1.58 14.14
CA ALA A 46 -1.75 1.43 15.04
C ALA A 46 -2.29 0.00 15.08
N VAL A 47 -2.38 -0.65 13.92
CA VAL A 47 -2.83 -2.06 13.85
C VAL A 47 -1.83 -2.99 14.48
N ILE A 48 -0.53 -2.78 14.26
CA ILE A 48 0.52 -3.60 14.89
C ILE A 48 0.38 -3.52 16.41
N GLU A 49 0.26 -2.31 16.97
CA GLU A 49 0.10 -2.13 18.40
C GLU A 49 -1.15 -2.80 18.95
N ARG A 50 -2.28 -2.69 18.25
CA ARG A 50 -3.57 -3.23 18.70
C ARG A 50 -3.69 -4.73 18.51
N ALA A 51 -3.26 -5.26 17.36
CA ALA A 51 -3.57 -6.64 16.96
C ALA A 51 -2.37 -7.57 16.91
N PHE A 52 -1.15 -7.06 16.86
CA PHE A 52 0.06 -7.86 16.66
C PHE A 52 1.12 -7.66 17.76
N HIS A 53 0.81 -6.92 18.83
CA HIS A 53 1.79 -6.58 19.86
C HIS A 53 2.43 -7.78 20.55
N ASP A 54 1.75 -8.92 20.58
CA ASP A 54 2.26 -10.16 21.17
C ASP A 54 2.52 -11.26 20.12
N HIS A 55 2.56 -10.88 18.85
CA HIS A 55 2.83 -11.83 17.76
C HIS A 55 4.29 -12.32 17.86
N PRO A 56 4.54 -13.63 17.66
CA PRO A 56 5.91 -14.18 17.79
C PRO A 56 6.92 -13.58 16.80
N ASP A 57 6.46 -13.07 15.66
CA ASP A 57 7.33 -12.48 14.65
C ASP A 57 7.39 -10.95 14.70
N LEU A 58 6.96 -10.35 15.81
CA LEU A 58 6.86 -8.88 15.91
C LEU A 58 8.19 -8.17 15.62
N GLU A 59 9.30 -8.63 16.21
CA GLU A 59 10.60 -7.99 16.00
C GLU A 59 11.02 -8.03 14.53
N GLU A 60 10.85 -9.17 13.88
CA GLU A 60 11.18 -9.34 12.46
C GLU A 60 10.27 -8.48 11.59
N ALA A 61 8.99 -8.42 11.92
CA ALA A 61 8.02 -7.61 11.19
C ALA A 61 8.35 -6.12 11.27
N LEU A 62 8.71 -5.63 12.47
CA LEU A 62 9.09 -4.22 12.65
C LEU A 62 10.38 -3.89 11.90
N ALA A 63 11.37 -4.78 11.93
CA ALA A 63 12.60 -4.59 11.16
C ALA A 63 12.32 -4.56 9.66
N ARG A 64 11.44 -5.43 9.19
CA ARG A 64 11.02 -5.48 7.78
C ARG A 64 10.30 -4.19 7.38
N LEU A 65 9.39 -3.72 8.24
CA LEU A 65 8.68 -2.46 8.01
C LEU A 65 9.65 -1.28 7.88
N GLU A 66 10.59 -1.17 8.80
CA GLU A 66 11.58 -0.11 8.76
C GLU A 66 12.38 -0.14 7.44
N SER A 67 12.78 -1.33 7.00
CA SER A 67 13.52 -1.51 5.75
C SER A 67 12.72 -1.13 4.52
N VAL A 68 11.46 -1.58 4.41
CA VAL A 68 10.63 -1.27 3.24
C VAL A 68 10.23 0.19 3.18
N LEU A 69 10.00 0.84 4.33
CA LEU A 69 9.73 2.27 4.36
C LEU A 69 10.97 3.07 3.90
N ALA A 70 12.16 2.68 4.35
CA ALA A 70 13.41 3.34 3.95
C ALA A 70 13.69 3.19 2.45
N ALA A 71 13.25 2.10 1.84
CA ALA A 71 13.46 1.83 0.41
C ALA A 71 12.42 2.52 -0.49
N GLY A 72 11.35 3.06 0.07
CA GLY A 72 10.26 3.67 -0.68
C GLY A 72 10.18 5.18 -0.52
N VAL A 73 9.02 5.72 -0.87
CA VAL A 73 8.74 7.17 -0.79
C VAL A 73 7.57 7.41 0.14
N LEU A 74 7.79 8.21 1.18
CA LEU A 74 6.72 8.68 2.05
C LEU A 74 6.11 9.95 1.48
N VAL A 75 4.79 9.99 1.37
CA VAL A 75 4.05 11.18 0.95
C VAL A 75 3.30 11.74 2.15
N GLU A 76 3.69 12.92 2.59
CA GLU A 76 3.07 13.59 3.72
C GLU A 76 1.61 13.94 3.43
N ARG A 77 0.75 13.85 4.46
CA ARG A 77 -0.69 14.13 4.35
C ARG A 77 -0.98 15.47 3.71
N ARG A 78 -0.21 16.50 4.00
CA ARG A 78 -0.41 17.84 3.44
C ARG A 78 -0.41 17.86 1.91
N ARG A 79 0.24 16.90 1.27
CA ARG A 79 0.33 16.82 -0.18
C ARG A 79 -0.93 16.29 -0.84
N TYR A 80 -1.71 15.46 -0.14
CA TYR A 80 -2.92 14.86 -0.71
C TYR A 80 -4.20 15.20 0.05
N LEU A 81 -4.09 15.94 1.17
CA LEU A 81 -5.22 16.24 2.05
C LEU A 81 -6.38 16.90 1.29
N ASN A 82 -6.08 17.83 0.40
CA ASN A 82 -7.11 18.55 -0.35
C ASN A 82 -7.85 17.67 -1.38
N ALA A 83 -7.26 16.56 -1.77
CA ALA A 83 -7.87 15.62 -2.71
C ALA A 83 -8.77 14.58 -2.02
N ILE A 84 -8.67 14.45 -0.69
CA ILE A 84 -9.45 13.44 0.05
C ILE A 84 -10.96 13.59 -0.15
N PRO A 85 -11.58 14.79 -0.01
CA PRO A 85 -13.03 14.92 -0.19
C PRO A 85 -13.51 14.47 -1.58
N ARG A 86 -12.76 14.80 -2.62
CA ARG A 86 -13.09 14.40 -3.99
C ARG A 86 -13.13 12.88 -4.13
N TRP A 87 -12.12 12.19 -3.62
CA TRP A 87 -12.04 10.74 -3.73
C TRP A 87 -12.96 10.01 -2.77
N SER A 88 -13.25 10.60 -1.58
CA SER A 88 -14.23 10.04 -0.65
C SER A 88 -15.61 9.87 -1.27
N GLU A 89 -16.00 10.78 -2.16
CA GLU A 89 -17.28 10.72 -2.86
C GLU A 89 -17.35 9.59 -3.86
N GLN A 90 -16.19 9.11 -4.35
CA GLN A 90 -16.10 8.07 -5.36
C GLN A 90 -15.98 6.66 -4.76
N LEU A 91 -15.77 6.57 -3.45
CA LEU A 91 -15.52 5.30 -2.78
C LEU A 91 -16.68 4.96 -1.85
N ARG A 92 -17.01 3.66 -1.76
CA ARG A 92 -18.01 3.16 -0.82
C ARG A 92 -17.57 3.40 0.62
N ASP A 93 -16.28 3.18 0.91
CA ASP A 93 -15.69 3.43 2.21
C ASP A 93 -14.77 4.65 2.13
N PRO A 94 -15.16 5.78 2.75
CA PRO A 94 -14.33 6.98 2.75
C PRO A 94 -12.95 6.80 3.38
N GLU A 95 -12.76 5.78 4.23
CA GLU A 95 -11.47 5.49 4.84
C GLU A 95 -10.41 5.05 3.82
N ASP A 96 -10.83 4.63 2.63
CA ASP A 96 -9.93 4.26 1.54
C ASP A 96 -9.42 5.46 0.74
N ALA A 97 -10.01 6.64 0.96
CA ALA A 97 -9.69 7.83 0.19
C ALA A 97 -8.23 8.30 0.30
N PRO A 98 -7.55 8.21 1.46
CA PRO A 98 -6.15 8.62 1.55
C PRO A 98 -5.22 7.90 0.57
N VAL A 99 -5.43 6.60 0.35
CA VAL A 99 -4.63 5.81 -0.59
C VAL A 99 -4.78 6.34 -2.01
N VAL A 100 -6.03 6.56 -2.43
CA VAL A 100 -6.34 7.05 -3.78
C VAL A 100 -5.89 8.50 -3.95
N ALA A 101 -6.15 9.35 -2.96
CA ALA A 101 -5.72 10.74 -2.97
C ALA A 101 -4.19 10.86 -3.06
N CYS A 102 -3.48 9.98 -2.35
CA CYS A 102 -2.02 9.92 -2.41
C CYS A 102 -1.54 9.56 -3.82
N ALA A 103 -2.17 8.59 -4.47
CA ALA A 103 -1.81 8.19 -5.83
C ALA A 103 -2.01 9.35 -6.82
N ASP A 104 -3.12 10.05 -6.69
CA ASP A 104 -3.42 11.21 -7.53
C ASP A 104 -2.38 12.33 -7.31
N ALA A 105 -2.17 12.73 -6.07
CA ALA A 105 -1.29 13.85 -5.74
C ALA A 105 0.20 13.57 -6.02
N SER A 106 0.63 12.33 -5.86
CA SER A 106 2.04 11.95 -6.07
C SER A 106 2.37 11.65 -7.53
N GLY A 107 1.37 11.50 -8.39
CA GLY A 107 1.57 11.07 -9.76
C GLY A 107 2.05 9.63 -9.88
N ALA A 108 1.72 8.78 -8.90
CA ALA A 108 2.09 7.38 -8.92
C ALA A 108 1.47 6.66 -10.12
N ASP A 109 2.10 5.56 -10.52
CA ASP A 109 1.63 4.76 -11.66
C ASP A 109 0.39 3.93 -11.35
N GLY A 110 0.05 3.77 -10.09
CA GLY A 110 -1.14 3.05 -9.68
C GLY A 110 -1.16 2.73 -8.20
N VAL A 111 -2.13 1.92 -7.81
CA VAL A 111 -2.36 1.46 -6.43
C VAL A 111 -2.37 -0.05 -6.40
N VAL A 112 -1.69 -0.66 -5.42
CA VAL A 112 -1.81 -2.09 -5.12
C VAL A 112 -2.62 -2.26 -3.84
N THR A 113 -3.66 -3.08 -3.91
CA THR A 113 -4.60 -3.29 -2.80
C THR A 113 -5.33 -4.62 -2.96
N GLY A 114 -5.76 -5.17 -1.85
CA GLY A 114 -6.71 -6.29 -1.84
C GLY A 114 -8.15 -5.83 -1.60
N ASP A 115 -8.37 -4.54 -1.39
CA ASP A 115 -9.68 -3.99 -1.08
C ASP A 115 -10.56 -3.93 -2.33
N ARG A 116 -11.67 -4.66 -2.29
CA ARG A 116 -12.60 -4.74 -3.43
C ARG A 116 -13.26 -3.40 -3.72
N ASP A 117 -13.50 -2.59 -2.72
CA ASP A 117 -14.10 -1.27 -2.92
C ASP A 117 -13.22 -0.37 -3.79
N ILE A 118 -11.90 -0.44 -3.59
CA ILE A 118 -10.96 0.28 -4.45
C ILE A 118 -10.86 -0.37 -5.83
N LEU A 119 -10.68 -1.69 -5.87
CA LEU A 119 -10.48 -2.44 -7.11
C LEU A 119 -11.67 -2.34 -8.06
N GLU A 120 -12.89 -2.35 -7.53
CA GLU A 120 -14.13 -2.38 -8.31
C GLU A 120 -14.78 -1.00 -8.50
N SER A 121 -14.24 0.06 -7.90
CA SER A 121 -14.82 1.40 -8.01
C SER A 121 -14.72 1.92 -9.44
N ARG A 122 -15.85 2.39 -9.97
CA ARG A 122 -15.92 2.98 -11.32
C ARG A 122 -15.49 4.43 -11.34
N GLY A 123 -15.52 5.09 -10.18
CA GLY A 123 -15.18 6.51 -10.07
C GLY A 123 -13.69 6.81 -10.07
N LEU A 124 -12.83 5.79 -10.14
CA LEU A 124 -11.38 5.96 -10.08
C LEU A 124 -10.72 5.90 -11.46
N GLU A 125 -11.36 6.48 -12.44
CA GLU A 125 -10.80 6.54 -13.80
C GLU A 125 -9.46 7.27 -13.79
N GLY A 126 -8.50 6.74 -14.54
CA GLY A 126 -7.17 7.30 -14.62
C GLY A 126 -6.21 6.84 -13.53
N ILE A 127 -6.68 6.06 -12.56
CA ILE A 127 -5.83 5.48 -11.52
C ILE A 127 -5.81 3.96 -11.68
N PRO A 128 -4.74 3.38 -12.25
CA PRO A 128 -4.60 1.93 -12.35
C PRO A 128 -4.59 1.28 -10.97
N ARG A 129 -5.24 0.13 -10.87
CA ARG A 129 -5.36 -0.61 -9.62
C ARG A 129 -5.02 -2.06 -9.84
N TYR A 130 -4.23 -2.61 -8.94
CA TYR A 130 -3.71 -3.97 -9.06
C TYR A 130 -3.91 -4.74 -7.77
N ARG A 131 -4.26 -6.02 -7.90
CA ARG A 131 -4.03 -6.98 -6.83
C ARG A 131 -2.54 -7.28 -6.79
N THR A 132 -2.04 -7.71 -5.64
CA THR A 132 -0.62 -8.04 -5.50
C THR A 132 -0.15 -9.04 -6.55
N ARG A 133 -0.93 -10.09 -6.78
CA ARG A 133 -0.60 -11.12 -7.77
C ARG A 133 -0.49 -10.54 -9.18
N GLU A 134 -1.43 -9.67 -9.55
CA GLU A 134 -1.42 -9.00 -10.86
C GLU A 134 -0.19 -8.11 -11.02
N LEU A 135 0.17 -7.37 -9.99
CA LEU A 135 1.33 -6.50 -10.03
C LEU A 135 2.63 -7.31 -10.14
N LEU A 136 2.77 -8.40 -9.38
CA LEU A 136 3.93 -9.29 -9.49
C LEU A 136 4.06 -9.86 -10.90
N LYS A 137 2.94 -10.24 -11.50
CA LYS A 137 2.94 -10.75 -12.88
C LYS A 137 3.39 -9.66 -13.86
N LEU A 138 2.89 -8.45 -13.71
CA LEU A 138 3.28 -7.32 -14.55
C LEU A 138 4.79 -7.05 -14.46
N LEU A 139 5.37 -7.22 -13.27
CA LEU A 139 6.79 -7.02 -13.04
C LEU A 139 7.66 -8.23 -13.47
N GLY A 140 7.05 -9.29 -13.97
CA GLY A 140 7.77 -10.51 -14.34
C GLY A 140 8.20 -11.37 -13.15
N LEU A 141 7.59 -11.17 -11.99
CA LEU A 141 7.96 -11.82 -10.73
C LEU A 141 6.96 -12.87 -10.25
N ALA A 142 5.91 -13.16 -11.03
CA ALA A 142 4.91 -14.15 -10.64
C ALA A 142 5.53 -15.56 -10.67
N ARG A 143 5.13 -16.41 -9.70
CA ARG A 143 5.50 -17.81 -9.71
C ARG A 143 4.82 -18.52 -10.87
N LYS A 144 5.57 -19.41 -11.49
CA LYS A 144 5.04 -20.27 -12.54
C LYS A 144 4.18 -21.38 -11.95
#